data_a83e3c9c4e49813023c5485237b41bac
#
_entry.id   a83e3c9c4e49813023c5485237b41bac
#
_cell.length_a   1.000
_cell.length_b   1.000
_cell.length_c   1.000
_cell.angle_alpha   90.00
_cell.angle_beta   90.00
_cell.angle_gamma   90.00
#
_symmetry.space_group_name_H-M   'P 1'
#
loop_
_entity.id
_entity.type
_entity.pdbx_description
1 polymer ?
#
loop_
_entity_poly.entity_id
_entity_poly.type
_entity_poly.pdbx_seq_one_letter_code
_entity_poly.pdbx_strand_id
1 'polypeptide(L)'
;MEKHCRECGKKIANSQNLCDNCRAKRNGKDTLAKYPWWILGLILPPVGLVLYLIWRKDRKESAKSVIVGTIISAVIWLFLGLSFLIDGKENPKGNNTAKTQDVSNSTGTIKNWYEAVTSGDYVVTIIASSTCPHCKAYKPVITELSEKEKFKMFFFEADELSDSDYKILSGTFTLTNYKGSVPYTFVVHNKEFISDTVGFKDEETTRSYLISAGVLEN
;
A
#
# COMPACT_ATOMS: atom_id res chain seq x y z
N MET A 1 69.97 23.30 -10.23
CA MET A 1 68.82 24.04 -10.85
C MET A 1 67.74 24.11 -9.82
N GLU A 2 67.32 25.32 -9.46
CA GLU A 2 66.18 25.49 -8.52
C GLU A 2 64.86 25.26 -9.25
N LYS A 3 63.99 24.39 -8.72
CA LYS A 3 62.65 24.13 -9.28
C LYS A 3 61.62 25.02 -8.60
N HIS A 4 60.70 25.52 -9.41
CA HIS A 4 59.61 26.36 -8.93
C HIS A 4 58.24 25.68 -9.17
N CYS A 5 57.28 25.91 -8.28
CA CYS A 5 55.90 25.40 -8.42
C CYS A 5 55.25 25.96 -9.69
N ARG A 6 54.71 25.10 -10.52
CA ARG A 6 54.08 25.47 -11.81
C ARG A 6 52.84 26.36 -11.67
N GLU A 7 52.20 26.39 -10.51
CA GLU A 7 50.96 27.17 -10.31
C GLU A 7 51.17 28.50 -9.57
N CYS A 8 52.12 28.58 -8.63
CA CYS A 8 52.30 29.79 -7.81
C CYS A 8 53.73 30.33 -7.83
N GLY A 9 54.68 29.74 -8.56
CA GLY A 9 56.07 30.18 -8.66
C GLY A 9 56.93 30.01 -7.42
N LYS A 10 56.44 29.43 -6.31
CA LYS A 10 57.21 29.25 -5.06
C LYS A 10 58.27 28.18 -5.23
N LYS A 11 59.49 28.41 -4.66
CA LYS A 11 60.58 27.41 -4.66
C LYS A 11 60.14 26.11 -4.01
N ILE A 12 60.43 24.99 -4.65
CA ILE A 12 60.08 23.63 -4.21
C ILE A 12 61.26 22.69 -4.34
N ALA A 13 61.22 21.58 -3.62
CA ALA A 13 62.31 20.55 -3.70
C ALA A 13 62.31 19.91 -5.11
N ASN A 14 63.47 19.48 -5.55
CA ASN A 14 63.71 18.96 -6.90
C ASN A 14 62.85 17.72 -7.26
N SER A 15 62.32 17.02 -6.26
CA SER A 15 61.45 15.84 -6.41
C SER A 15 59.97 16.17 -6.62
N GLN A 16 59.56 17.44 -6.48
CA GLN A 16 58.16 17.85 -6.54
C GLN A 16 57.90 18.77 -7.74
N ASN A 17 56.65 18.74 -8.26
CA ASN A 17 56.21 19.62 -9.34
C ASN A 17 55.21 20.70 -8.86
N LEU A 18 54.66 20.55 -7.64
CA LEU A 18 53.70 21.45 -7.01
C LEU A 18 54.06 21.62 -5.54
N CYS A 19 53.93 22.83 -4.99
CA CYS A 19 54.07 23.06 -3.55
C CYS A 19 52.87 22.45 -2.80
N ASP A 20 53.04 22.16 -1.51
CA ASP A 20 52.03 21.49 -0.69
C ASP A 20 50.69 22.27 -0.64
N ASN A 21 50.74 23.60 -0.66
CA ASN A 21 49.58 24.45 -0.67
C ASN A 21 48.77 24.34 -2.00
N CYS A 22 49.45 24.32 -3.16
CA CYS A 22 48.80 24.10 -4.44
C CYS A 22 48.30 22.67 -4.61
N ARG A 23 49.03 21.70 -4.05
CA ARG A 23 48.60 20.29 -3.98
C ARG A 23 47.36 20.13 -3.12
N ALA A 24 47.32 20.74 -1.92
CA ALA A 24 46.11 20.72 -1.05
C ALA A 24 44.92 21.40 -1.68
N LYS A 25 45.11 22.52 -2.40
CA LYS A 25 44.05 23.23 -3.10
C LYS A 25 43.50 22.45 -4.30
N ARG A 26 44.33 21.65 -4.98
CA ARG A 26 43.93 20.73 -6.03
C ARG A 26 43.16 19.54 -5.46
N ASN A 27 43.68 18.91 -4.40
CA ASN A 27 43.01 17.80 -3.72
C ASN A 27 41.70 18.24 -3.03
N GLY A 28 41.61 19.48 -2.54
CA GLY A 28 40.39 20.02 -1.96
C GLY A 28 39.28 20.28 -2.98
N LYS A 29 39.60 20.49 -4.26
CA LYS A 29 38.60 20.54 -5.35
C LYS A 29 38.05 19.16 -5.71
N ASP A 30 38.83 18.11 -5.48
CA ASP A 30 38.43 16.72 -5.82
C ASP A 30 37.62 16.05 -4.70
N THR A 31 37.56 16.62 -3.49
CA THR A 31 36.73 16.08 -2.38
C THR A 31 35.24 16.14 -2.66
N LEU A 32 34.76 17.09 -3.45
CA LEU A 32 33.37 17.16 -3.90
C LEU A 32 33.05 16.11 -4.98
N ALA A 33 34.04 15.61 -5.72
CA ALA A 33 33.85 14.54 -6.70
C ALA A 33 33.63 13.17 -6.06
N LYS A 34 33.91 13.01 -4.77
CA LYS A 34 33.76 11.76 -4.01
C LYS A 34 32.34 11.57 -3.44
N TYR A 35 31.48 12.58 -3.51
CA TYR A 35 30.09 12.44 -3.12
C TYR A 35 29.31 11.70 -4.22
N PRO A 36 28.45 10.75 -3.86
CA PRO A 36 27.65 9.98 -4.83
C PRO A 36 26.49 10.84 -5.38
N TRP A 37 26.84 11.83 -6.22
CA TRP A 37 25.87 12.74 -6.87
C TRP A 37 24.84 12.01 -7.74
N TRP A 38 25.09 10.74 -8.10
CA TRP A 38 24.14 9.89 -8.79
C TRP A 38 22.86 9.62 -7.95
N ILE A 39 22.96 9.67 -6.63
CA ILE A 39 21.80 9.51 -5.72
C ILE A 39 20.80 10.66 -5.91
N LEU A 40 21.27 11.90 -6.10
CA LEU A 40 20.40 13.04 -6.38
C LEU A 40 19.64 12.89 -7.71
N GLY A 41 20.29 12.35 -8.74
CA GLY A 41 19.66 12.04 -10.02
C GLY A 41 18.65 10.89 -9.91
N LEU A 42 18.83 9.97 -8.96
CA LEU A 42 17.93 8.84 -8.74
C LEU A 42 16.64 9.28 -8.03
N ILE A 43 16.72 10.14 -7.01
CA ILE A 43 15.58 10.54 -6.17
C ILE A 43 14.70 11.58 -6.87
N LEU A 44 15.32 12.55 -7.58
CA LEU A 44 14.62 13.66 -8.20
C LEU A 44 15.08 13.83 -9.67
N PRO A 45 14.47 13.08 -10.62
CA PRO A 45 14.87 13.12 -12.04
C PRO A 45 14.96 14.52 -12.66
N PRO A 46 14.00 15.45 -12.43
CA PRO A 46 14.08 16.79 -13.00
C PRO A 46 15.26 17.61 -12.43
N VAL A 47 15.62 17.40 -11.16
CA VAL A 47 16.76 18.07 -10.52
C VAL A 47 18.08 17.55 -11.10
N GLY A 48 18.17 16.25 -11.36
CA GLY A 48 19.33 15.63 -12.01
C GLY A 48 19.60 16.21 -13.41
N LEU A 49 18.54 16.43 -14.18
CA LEU A 49 18.65 17.04 -15.51
C LEU A 49 19.14 18.51 -15.45
N VAL A 50 18.59 19.30 -14.54
CA VAL A 50 19.01 20.70 -14.33
C VAL A 50 20.48 20.77 -13.89
N LEU A 51 20.88 19.95 -12.93
CA LEU A 51 22.29 19.87 -12.47
C LEU A 51 23.23 19.42 -13.59
N TYR A 52 22.81 18.47 -14.42
CA TYR A 52 23.58 18.06 -15.58
C TYR A 52 23.79 19.21 -16.58
N LEU A 53 22.75 19.99 -16.89
CA LEU A 53 22.84 21.12 -17.81
C LEU A 53 23.77 22.22 -17.26
N ILE A 54 23.72 22.51 -15.95
CA ILE A 54 24.57 23.50 -15.28
C ILE A 54 26.03 23.03 -15.28
N TRP A 55 26.30 21.76 -14.95
CA TRP A 55 27.65 21.23 -14.77
C TRP A 55 28.31 20.70 -16.04
N ARG A 56 27.57 20.56 -17.12
CA ARG A 56 28.06 20.06 -18.40
C ARG A 56 29.30 20.84 -18.92
N LYS A 57 29.37 22.15 -18.60
CA LYS A 57 30.43 23.04 -19.05
C LYS A 57 31.67 23.03 -18.15
N ASP A 58 31.48 22.98 -16.83
CA ASP A 58 32.53 23.23 -15.86
C ASP A 58 33.05 21.95 -15.14
N ARG A 59 32.22 20.91 -15.02
CA ARG A 59 32.51 19.69 -14.26
C ARG A 59 32.10 18.42 -14.99
N LYS A 60 32.78 18.10 -16.06
CA LYS A 60 32.44 16.97 -16.96
C LYS A 60 32.38 15.61 -16.25
N GLU A 61 33.21 15.32 -15.29
CA GLU A 61 33.22 14.04 -14.58
C GLU A 61 32.00 13.89 -13.63
N SER A 62 31.66 14.95 -12.89
CA SER A 62 30.47 14.95 -12.03
C SER A 62 29.19 14.92 -12.86
N ALA A 63 29.15 15.58 -14.02
CA ALA A 63 28.01 15.58 -14.93
C ALA A 63 27.72 14.20 -15.50
N LYS A 64 28.74 13.41 -15.86
CA LYS A 64 28.58 12.03 -16.31
C LYS A 64 27.96 11.11 -15.25
N SER A 65 28.37 11.28 -14.00
CA SER A 65 27.82 10.50 -12.89
C SER A 65 26.35 10.79 -12.64
N VAL A 66 25.94 12.07 -12.70
CA VAL A 66 24.56 12.50 -12.50
C VAL A 66 23.65 12.01 -13.62
N ILE A 67 24.08 12.06 -14.89
CA ILE A 67 23.24 11.63 -16.01
C ILE A 67 22.99 10.11 -16.01
N VAL A 68 23.94 9.30 -15.56
CA VAL A 68 23.74 7.85 -15.40
C VAL A 68 22.65 7.58 -14.38
N GLY A 69 22.68 8.24 -13.21
CA GLY A 69 21.61 8.15 -12.22
C GLY A 69 20.25 8.58 -12.75
N THR A 70 20.20 9.65 -13.52
CA THR A 70 18.96 10.18 -14.14
C THR A 70 18.39 9.21 -15.17
N ILE A 71 19.21 8.57 -16.00
CA ILE A 71 18.76 7.57 -16.98
C ILE A 71 18.20 6.33 -16.27
N ILE A 72 18.89 5.81 -15.25
CA ILE A 72 18.42 4.66 -14.48
C ILE A 72 17.06 4.99 -13.81
N SER A 73 16.96 6.17 -13.21
CA SER A 73 15.71 6.65 -12.59
C SER A 73 14.59 6.78 -13.62
N ALA A 74 14.86 7.36 -14.80
CA ALA A 74 13.87 7.50 -15.87
C ALA A 74 13.35 6.13 -16.36
N VAL A 75 14.22 5.13 -16.47
CA VAL A 75 13.83 3.77 -16.83
C VAL A 75 12.95 3.15 -15.76
N ILE A 76 13.32 3.29 -14.48
CA ILE A 76 12.52 2.79 -13.35
C ILE A 76 11.14 3.46 -13.33
N TRP A 77 11.07 4.79 -13.49
CA TRP A 77 9.81 5.53 -13.55
C TRP A 77 8.96 5.16 -14.75
N LEU A 78 9.58 4.83 -15.88
CA LEU A 78 8.89 4.36 -17.08
C LEU A 78 8.29 2.97 -16.86
N PHE A 79 9.02 2.05 -16.20
CA PHE A 79 8.50 0.74 -15.82
C PHE A 79 7.38 0.86 -14.78
N LEU A 80 7.55 1.68 -13.74
CA LEU A 80 6.51 1.92 -12.72
C LEU A 80 5.31 2.65 -13.31
N GLY A 81 5.53 3.63 -14.18
CA GLY A 81 4.46 4.34 -14.88
C GLY A 81 3.70 3.45 -15.86
N LEU A 82 4.40 2.56 -16.57
CA LEU A 82 3.77 1.58 -17.47
C LEU A 82 2.95 0.56 -16.65
N SER A 83 3.45 0.12 -15.50
CA SER A 83 2.68 -0.73 -14.58
C SER A 83 1.41 -0.02 -14.08
N PHE A 84 1.49 1.28 -13.80
CA PHE A 84 0.33 2.10 -13.41
C PHE A 84 -0.67 2.31 -14.56
N LEU A 85 -0.20 2.36 -15.81
CA LEU A 85 -1.06 2.48 -16.99
C LEU A 85 -1.71 1.14 -17.39
N ILE A 86 -1.08 0.02 -17.05
CA ILE A 86 -1.65 -1.32 -17.29
C ILE A 86 -2.69 -1.65 -16.21
N ASP A 87 -2.48 -1.17 -14.96
CA ASP A 87 -3.43 -1.32 -13.84
C ASP A 87 -4.52 -0.22 -13.82
N GLY A 88 -4.36 0.81 -14.66
CA GLY A 88 -5.24 1.99 -14.76
C GLY A 88 -6.51 1.79 -15.58
N LYS A 89 -6.99 0.56 -15.78
CA LYS A 89 -8.25 0.29 -16.49
C LYS A 89 -9.34 -0.27 -15.58
N GLU A 90 -9.45 0.31 -14.38
CA GLU A 90 -10.72 0.31 -13.64
C GLU A 90 -10.80 1.57 -12.78
N ASN A 91 -11.39 2.61 -13.36
CA ASN A 91 -11.83 3.78 -12.65
C ASN A 91 -13.35 3.63 -12.41
N PRO A 92 -13.80 3.34 -11.19
CA PRO A 92 -15.20 3.56 -10.87
C PRO A 92 -15.36 5.01 -10.45
N LYS A 93 -15.80 5.85 -11.40
CA LYS A 93 -16.48 7.09 -11.09
C LYS A 93 -17.61 6.77 -10.13
N GLY A 94 -17.56 7.39 -8.96
CA GLY A 94 -18.66 7.38 -8.02
C GLY A 94 -19.96 7.86 -8.72
N ASN A 95 -20.91 6.98 -8.78
CA ASN A 95 -22.31 7.31 -8.88
C ASN A 95 -22.99 6.64 -7.69
N ASN A 96 -23.36 7.46 -6.74
CA ASN A 96 -24.31 7.10 -5.70
C ASN A 96 -25.63 6.77 -6.36
N THR A 97 -25.83 5.49 -6.65
CA THR A 97 -27.16 4.94 -6.90
C THR A 97 -27.17 3.62 -6.15
N ALA A 98 -28.00 3.58 -5.12
CA ALA A 98 -28.30 2.36 -4.39
C ALA A 98 -28.81 1.31 -5.41
N LYS A 99 -27.90 0.45 -5.86
CA LYS A 99 -28.23 -0.77 -6.56
C LYS A 99 -28.11 -1.89 -5.55
N THR A 100 -29.24 -2.45 -5.20
CA THR A 100 -29.40 -3.80 -4.66
C THR A 100 -28.42 -4.71 -5.37
N GLN A 101 -27.30 -5.06 -4.71
CA GLN A 101 -26.36 -6.03 -5.27
C GLN A 101 -26.86 -7.41 -4.88
N ASP A 102 -27.15 -8.17 -5.90
CA ASP A 102 -27.43 -9.60 -5.88
C ASP A 102 -26.42 -10.33 -4.98
N VAL A 103 -26.92 -11.05 -3.99
CA VAL A 103 -26.16 -11.80 -2.97
C VAL A 103 -25.64 -13.14 -3.54
N SER A 104 -25.15 -13.15 -4.76
CA SER A 104 -24.62 -14.37 -5.34
C SER A 104 -23.33 -14.12 -6.13
N ASN A 105 -22.22 -13.95 -5.43
CA ASN A 105 -20.91 -14.47 -5.85
C ASN A 105 -19.77 -13.98 -4.94
N SER A 106 -19.18 -14.92 -4.26
CA SER A 106 -18.23 -14.71 -3.17
C SER A 106 -16.80 -14.31 -3.58
N THR A 107 -16.44 -14.31 -4.83
CA THR A 107 -15.00 -14.16 -5.22
C THR A 107 -14.52 -12.71 -5.41
N GLY A 108 -15.41 -11.75 -5.60
CA GLY A 108 -15.07 -10.32 -5.53
C GLY A 108 -15.17 -9.75 -4.11
N THR A 109 -15.52 -10.59 -3.17
CA THR A 109 -16.14 -10.26 -1.90
C THR A 109 -15.12 -9.95 -0.80
N ILE A 110 -13.94 -10.62 -0.76
CA ILE A 110 -12.99 -10.37 0.33
C ILE A 110 -12.36 -8.97 0.24
N LYS A 111 -12.08 -8.49 -0.97
CA LYS A 111 -11.61 -7.13 -1.20
C LYS A 111 -12.69 -6.10 -0.83
N ASN A 112 -13.91 -6.32 -1.31
CA ASN A 112 -15.04 -5.43 -1.02
C ASN A 112 -15.39 -5.43 0.48
N TRP A 113 -15.30 -6.59 1.11
CA TRP A 113 -15.44 -6.71 2.56
C TRP A 113 -14.37 -5.92 3.32
N TYR A 114 -13.10 -6.08 2.94
CA TYR A 114 -12.00 -5.36 3.57
C TYR A 114 -12.14 -3.84 3.44
N GLU A 115 -12.53 -3.37 2.26
CA GLU A 115 -12.85 -1.96 2.03
C GLU A 115 -14.02 -1.51 2.89
N ALA A 116 -15.08 -2.32 3.01
CA ALA A 116 -16.23 -2.00 3.82
C ALA A 116 -15.91 -1.90 5.32
N VAL A 117 -15.21 -2.89 5.90
CA VAL A 117 -14.83 -2.87 7.31
C VAL A 117 -13.81 -1.79 7.66
N THR A 118 -13.15 -1.24 6.65
CA THR A 118 -12.21 -0.10 6.80
C THR A 118 -12.83 1.25 6.47
N SER A 119 -14.07 1.32 5.94
CA SER A 119 -14.75 2.57 5.58
C SER A 119 -15.29 3.36 6.77
N GLY A 120 -15.58 2.70 7.88
CA GLY A 120 -16.18 3.31 9.05
C GLY A 120 -17.66 2.97 9.26
N ASP A 121 -18.31 2.35 8.27
CA ASP A 121 -19.70 1.92 8.39
C ASP A 121 -19.85 0.68 9.29
N TYR A 122 -21.09 0.42 9.74
CA TYR A 122 -21.42 -0.87 10.33
C TYR A 122 -21.41 -1.96 9.27
N VAL A 123 -20.67 -3.03 9.53
CA VAL A 123 -20.57 -4.19 8.66
C VAL A 123 -20.82 -5.45 9.46
N VAL A 124 -21.84 -6.19 9.05
CA VAL A 124 -22.18 -7.51 9.61
C VAL A 124 -21.50 -8.57 8.75
N THR A 125 -20.71 -9.42 9.36
CA THR A 125 -19.97 -10.49 8.65
C THR A 125 -20.36 -11.84 9.21
N ILE A 126 -20.68 -12.78 8.32
CA ILE A 126 -21.00 -14.16 8.67
C ILE A 126 -19.96 -15.10 8.10
N ILE A 127 -19.32 -15.91 8.94
CA ILE A 127 -18.50 -17.04 8.55
C ILE A 127 -19.33 -18.31 8.65
N ALA A 128 -19.50 -18.98 7.54
CA ALA A 128 -20.34 -20.15 7.37
C ALA A 128 -19.56 -21.33 6.75
N SER A 129 -20.22 -22.46 6.56
CA SER A 129 -19.74 -23.55 5.72
C SER A 129 -20.86 -24.03 4.79
N SER A 130 -20.51 -24.33 3.55
CA SER A 130 -21.43 -24.82 2.51
C SER A 130 -22.10 -26.13 2.90
N THR A 131 -21.47 -26.91 3.75
CA THR A 131 -21.96 -28.22 4.23
C THR A 131 -22.76 -28.14 5.54
N CYS A 132 -22.73 -27.00 6.23
CA CYS A 132 -23.37 -26.82 7.54
C CYS A 132 -24.89 -26.60 7.42
N PRO A 133 -25.75 -27.48 7.98
CA PRO A 133 -27.23 -27.30 7.92
C PRO A 133 -27.72 -26.02 8.58
N HIS A 134 -27.12 -25.63 9.73
CA HIS A 134 -27.47 -24.41 10.45
C HIS A 134 -27.10 -23.16 9.65
N CYS A 135 -26.01 -23.19 8.90
CA CYS A 135 -25.62 -22.09 8.01
C CYS A 135 -26.61 -21.92 6.85
N LYS A 136 -27.03 -23.07 6.25
CA LYS A 136 -28.05 -23.05 5.19
C LYS A 136 -29.38 -22.50 5.67
N ALA A 137 -29.80 -22.81 6.90
CA ALA A 137 -31.01 -22.28 7.51
C ALA A 137 -30.87 -20.80 7.87
N TYR A 138 -29.68 -20.35 8.28
CA TYR A 138 -29.43 -18.97 8.70
C TYR A 138 -29.28 -17.99 7.51
N LYS A 139 -28.73 -18.45 6.40
CA LYS A 139 -28.50 -17.61 5.20
C LYS A 139 -29.73 -16.84 4.73
N PRO A 140 -30.91 -17.46 4.51
CA PRO A 140 -32.10 -16.73 4.11
C PRO A 140 -32.57 -15.72 5.17
N VAL A 141 -32.52 -16.08 6.47
CA VAL A 141 -32.96 -15.22 7.57
C VAL A 141 -32.16 -13.90 7.60
N ILE A 142 -30.83 -14.00 7.60
CA ILE A 142 -29.97 -12.81 7.68
C ILE A 142 -30.00 -11.99 6.37
N THR A 143 -30.17 -12.66 5.22
CA THR A 143 -30.29 -11.99 3.92
C THR A 143 -31.56 -11.16 3.86
N GLU A 144 -32.72 -11.75 4.15
CA GLU A 144 -33.99 -11.06 4.18
C GLU A 144 -34.00 -9.89 5.18
N LEU A 145 -33.42 -10.10 6.37
CA LEU A 145 -33.28 -9.06 7.37
C LEU A 145 -32.38 -7.91 6.88
N SER A 146 -31.28 -8.21 6.21
CA SER A 146 -30.39 -7.19 5.67
C SER A 146 -31.02 -6.35 4.55
N GLU A 147 -31.87 -6.97 3.73
CA GLU A 147 -32.62 -6.27 2.68
C GLU A 147 -33.73 -5.38 3.25
N LYS A 148 -34.42 -5.87 4.29
CA LYS A 148 -35.50 -5.15 4.98
C LYS A 148 -34.97 -3.94 5.76
N GLU A 149 -33.92 -4.13 6.56
CA GLU A 149 -33.39 -3.12 7.47
C GLU A 149 -32.22 -2.31 6.86
N LYS A 150 -31.79 -2.64 5.63
CA LYS A 150 -30.79 -1.89 4.84
C LYS A 150 -29.40 -1.79 5.46
N PHE A 151 -28.94 -2.79 6.19
CA PHE A 151 -27.57 -2.84 6.69
C PHE A 151 -26.62 -3.59 5.74
N LYS A 152 -25.34 -3.28 5.82
CA LYS A 152 -24.30 -3.90 5.01
C LYS A 152 -23.91 -5.25 5.59
N MET A 153 -24.04 -6.30 4.79
CA MET A 153 -23.76 -7.69 5.20
C MET A 153 -22.83 -8.39 4.19
N PHE A 154 -21.96 -9.25 4.72
CA PHE A 154 -21.16 -10.19 3.95
C PHE A 154 -21.32 -11.60 4.51
N PHE A 155 -21.55 -12.55 3.64
CA PHE A 155 -21.71 -13.96 4.00
C PHE A 155 -20.65 -14.78 3.28
N PHE A 156 -19.75 -15.41 4.03
CA PHE A 156 -18.64 -16.19 3.50
C PHE A 156 -18.80 -17.67 3.84
N GLU A 157 -18.74 -18.51 2.86
CA GLU A 157 -18.60 -19.95 3.02
C GLU A 157 -17.12 -20.28 3.10
N ALA A 158 -16.59 -20.46 4.32
CA ALA A 158 -15.16 -20.56 4.59
C ALA A 158 -14.46 -21.71 3.87
N ASP A 159 -15.21 -22.79 3.61
CA ASP A 159 -14.77 -23.95 2.84
C ASP A 159 -14.69 -23.71 1.32
N GLU A 160 -15.23 -22.60 0.83
CA GLU A 160 -15.13 -22.17 -0.57
C GLU A 160 -14.11 -21.05 -0.79
N LEU A 161 -13.56 -20.49 0.29
CA LEU A 161 -12.54 -19.45 0.20
C LEU A 161 -11.16 -20.03 -0.11
N SER A 162 -10.32 -19.24 -0.80
CA SER A 162 -8.90 -19.57 -0.88
C SER A 162 -8.24 -19.43 0.50
N ASP A 163 -7.13 -20.14 0.72
CA ASP A 163 -6.35 -20.04 1.97
C ASP A 163 -5.91 -18.59 2.27
N SER A 164 -5.63 -17.80 1.24
CA SER A 164 -5.27 -16.39 1.37
C SER A 164 -6.44 -15.54 1.82
N ASP A 165 -7.63 -15.73 1.24
CA ASP A 165 -8.83 -14.98 1.59
C ASP A 165 -9.32 -15.33 2.98
N TYR A 166 -9.28 -16.63 3.34
CA TYR A 166 -9.61 -17.07 4.68
C TYR A 166 -8.67 -16.47 5.75
N LYS A 167 -7.37 -16.38 5.47
CA LYS A 167 -6.41 -15.71 6.36
C LYS A 167 -6.71 -14.21 6.53
N ILE A 168 -7.11 -13.52 5.46
CA ILE A 168 -7.52 -12.12 5.54
C ILE A 168 -8.77 -12.00 6.41
N LEU A 169 -9.81 -12.80 6.13
CA LEU A 169 -11.07 -12.77 6.86
C LEU A 169 -10.89 -13.06 8.35
N SER A 170 -10.16 -14.11 8.70
CA SER A 170 -9.96 -14.55 10.09
C SER A 170 -8.88 -13.77 10.85
N GLY A 171 -7.95 -13.13 10.13
CA GLY A 171 -6.80 -12.44 10.71
C GLY A 171 -6.93 -10.92 10.81
N THR A 172 -7.92 -10.29 10.16
CA THR A 172 -8.08 -8.83 10.17
C THR A 172 -8.51 -8.31 11.54
N PHE A 173 -9.32 -9.07 12.27
CA PHE A 173 -9.77 -8.75 13.63
C PHE A 173 -9.46 -9.88 14.58
N THR A 174 -9.31 -9.56 15.88
CA THR A 174 -9.16 -10.58 16.92
C THR A 174 -10.52 -11.20 17.21
N LEU A 175 -10.84 -12.30 16.54
CA LEU A 175 -12.09 -13.05 16.70
C LEU A 175 -11.99 -13.97 17.92
N THR A 176 -12.11 -13.42 19.12
CA THR A 176 -11.85 -14.12 20.40
C THR A 176 -12.74 -15.35 20.61
N ASN A 177 -13.97 -15.30 20.15
CA ASN A 177 -14.94 -16.40 20.31
C ASN A 177 -14.99 -17.34 19.11
N TYR A 178 -14.29 -17.04 18.02
CA TYR A 178 -14.24 -17.90 16.87
C TYR A 178 -13.28 -19.08 17.09
N LYS A 179 -13.85 -20.26 17.28
CA LYS A 179 -13.14 -21.54 17.43
C LYS A 179 -13.43 -22.51 16.31
N GLY A 180 -13.79 -21.99 15.11
CA GLY A 180 -14.21 -22.82 13.97
C GLY A 180 -15.66 -23.25 14.01
N SER A 181 -16.46 -22.80 14.99
CA SER A 181 -17.91 -23.07 15.03
C SER A 181 -18.65 -22.13 14.10
N VAL A 182 -19.57 -22.68 13.28
CA VAL A 182 -20.35 -21.95 12.27
C VAL A 182 -21.85 -22.22 12.41
N PRO A 183 -22.73 -21.28 12.02
CA PRO A 183 -22.43 -19.93 11.55
C PRO A 183 -21.84 -19.06 12.69
N TYR A 184 -20.88 -18.23 12.36
CA TYR A 184 -20.29 -17.26 13.26
C TYR A 184 -20.56 -15.87 12.69
N THR A 185 -21.24 -15.03 13.46
CA THR A 185 -21.61 -13.67 13.06
C THR A 185 -20.86 -12.66 13.90
N PHE A 186 -20.24 -11.67 13.27
CA PHE A 186 -19.60 -10.56 13.98
C PHE A 186 -19.88 -9.22 13.33
N VAL A 187 -19.77 -8.17 14.12
CA VAL A 187 -20.03 -6.79 13.71
C VAL A 187 -18.77 -5.96 13.87
N VAL A 188 -18.49 -5.17 12.86
CA VAL A 188 -17.39 -4.20 12.81
C VAL A 188 -17.97 -2.80 12.59
N HIS A 189 -17.45 -1.80 13.27
CA HIS A 189 -17.76 -0.39 13.06
C HIS A 189 -16.51 0.46 13.32
N ASN A 190 -16.26 1.46 12.48
CA ASN A 190 -15.08 2.33 12.59
C ASN A 190 -13.74 1.56 12.67
N LYS A 191 -13.61 0.45 11.93
CA LYS A 191 -12.43 -0.44 11.92
C LYS A 191 -12.23 -1.21 13.24
N GLU A 192 -13.19 -1.19 14.13
CA GLU A 192 -13.13 -1.87 15.40
C GLU A 192 -14.13 -3.01 15.46
N PHE A 193 -13.72 -4.11 16.07
CA PHE A 193 -14.59 -5.24 16.38
C PHE A 193 -15.55 -4.84 17.50
N ILE A 194 -16.85 -4.95 17.27
CA ILE A 194 -17.89 -4.54 18.22
C ILE A 194 -18.38 -5.72 19.04
N SER A 195 -18.87 -6.77 18.37
CA SER A 195 -19.44 -7.94 19.03
C SER A 195 -19.50 -9.15 18.11
N ASP A 196 -19.71 -10.32 18.68
CA ASP A 196 -19.91 -11.56 17.94
C ASP A 196 -20.99 -12.45 18.56
N THR A 197 -21.40 -13.43 17.77
CA THR A 197 -22.30 -14.50 18.23
C THR A 197 -22.10 -15.76 17.38
N VAL A 198 -22.35 -16.92 17.98
CA VAL A 198 -22.21 -18.23 17.35
C VAL A 198 -23.55 -18.93 17.24
N GLY A 199 -23.72 -19.67 16.17
CA GLY A 199 -24.87 -20.56 15.93
C GLY A 199 -26.02 -19.88 15.19
N PHE A 200 -26.93 -20.73 14.71
CA PHE A 200 -28.17 -20.30 14.07
C PHE A 200 -29.06 -19.48 15.03
N LYS A 201 -29.65 -18.45 14.48
CA LYS A 201 -30.64 -17.62 15.15
C LYS A 201 -31.83 -17.37 14.22
N ASP A 202 -33.01 -17.31 14.77
CA ASP A 202 -34.20 -16.84 14.06
C ASP A 202 -34.14 -15.32 13.82
N GLU A 203 -35.11 -14.79 13.08
CA GLU A 203 -35.18 -13.37 12.71
C GLU A 203 -35.19 -12.46 13.94
N GLU A 204 -36.03 -12.78 14.93
CA GLU A 204 -36.21 -11.97 16.13
C GLU A 204 -34.94 -11.92 16.97
N THR A 205 -34.29 -13.06 17.20
CA THR A 205 -33.01 -13.15 17.92
C THR A 205 -31.89 -12.47 17.18
N THR A 206 -31.87 -12.60 15.83
CA THR A 206 -30.87 -11.92 15.00
C THR A 206 -31.06 -10.41 15.06
N ARG A 207 -32.30 -9.92 14.93
CA ARG A 207 -32.62 -8.51 15.04
C ARG A 207 -32.23 -7.93 16.41
N SER A 208 -32.57 -8.63 17.48
CA SER A 208 -32.20 -8.24 18.85
C SER A 208 -30.69 -8.16 19.04
N TYR A 209 -29.93 -9.10 18.48
CA TYR A 209 -28.47 -9.07 18.49
C TYR A 209 -27.94 -7.84 17.71
N LEU A 210 -28.46 -7.55 16.52
CA LEU A 210 -28.01 -6.41 15.71
C LEU A 210 -28.35 -5.05 16.35
N ILE A 211 -29.47 -4.95 17.08
CA ILE A 211 -29.80 -3.78 17.90
C ILE A 211 -28.77 -3.62 19.04
N SER A 212 -28.47 -4.70 19.74
CA SER A 212 -27.49 -4.67 20.84
C SER A 212 -26.07 -4.31 20.36
N ALA A 213 -25.75 -4.64 19.11
CA ALA A 213 -24.48 -4.29 18.45
C ALA A 213 -24.49 -2.87 17.82
N GLY A 214 -25.61 -2.15 17.88
CA GLY A 214 -25.74 -0.80 17.34
C GLY A 214 -25.90 -0.73 15.81
N VAL A 215 -26.15 -1.85 15.15
CA VAL A 215 -26.38 -1.91 13.70
C VAL A 215 -27.78 -1.41 13.33
N LEU A 216 -28.76 -1.75 14.17
CA LEU A 216 -30.17 -1.37 14.00
C LEU A 216 -30.65 -0.50 15.16
N GLU A 217 -31.63 0.34 14.88
CA GLU A 217 -32.34 1.12 15.90
C GLU A 217 -33.52 0.31 16.47
N ASN A 218 -33.95 0.67 17.68
CA ASN A 218 -35.11 0.05 18.34
C ASN A 218 -36.40 0.35 17.62
#